data_1d5b75f38cf836476eb310db4c8685b3
#
_entry.id   1d5b75f38cf836476eb310db4c8685b3
#
_cell.length_a   1.000
_cell.length_b   1.000
_cell.length_c   1.000
_cell.angle_alpha   90.00
_cell.angle_beta   90.00
_cell.angle_gamma   90.00
#
_symmetry.space_group_name_H-M   'P 1'
#
loop_
_entity.id
_entity.type
_entity.pdbx_description
1 polymer ?
#
loop_
_entity_poly.entity_id
_entity_poly.type
_entity_poly.pdbx_seq_one_letter_code
_entity_poly.pdbx_strand_id
1 'polypeptide(L)'
;MKYLNKIIFINSANIPYAEISVDGNVHFTGTQGVGKSTVLRALLFFYNADKHRLGIQQGQKSFDEFYFRQSNSHILYEVMRDNGAYTILVSRYQGRASWRFIDAPYQREWLIDEDRQVLSDWVKIRERIDKNVVVSARIDSGVMFKDIIFGNTHDHKYTRYALVQSSHYQNIPRSIQNVFLNTKLDADFVKNTIIQSMADEDLPIDLQTYRRLVTDFEREYDEIDCWFRQTRDGNYPVRQQALKIAEQGRKIVALDQQLQDIWRMLNYAVAESEQQIPLLEVETTDIKINIEKERQREKELTTEYDKEKD
;
A
#
# COMPACT_ATOMS: atom_id res chain seq x y z
N MET A 1 -14.02 -22.09 10.59
CA MET A 1 -12.58 -22.20 10.96
C MET A 1 -11.74 -21.84 9.75
N LYS A 2 -10.65 -21.06 9.92
CA LYS A 2 -9.80 -20.66 8.79
C LYS A 2 -8.47 -21.40 8.86
N TYR A 3 -8.01 -21.98 7.74
CA TYR A 3 -6.76 -22.74 7.70
C TYR A 3 -6.15 -22.74 6.29
N LEU A 4 -4.84 -22.97 6.22
CA LEU A 4 -4.13 -23.14 4.97
C LEU A 4 -4.49 -24.52 4.38
N ASN A 5 -5.08 -24.53 3.20
CA ASN A 5 -5.55 -25.74 2.51
C ASN A 5 -4.46 -26.36 1.63
N LYS A 6 -3.83 -25.54 0.78
CA LYS A 6 -2.78 -26.04 -0.11
C LYS A 6 -1.73 -24.95 -0.43
N ILE A 7 -0.56 -25.43 -0.82
CA ILE A 7 0.53 -24.61 -1.37
C ILE A 7 0.72 -25.01 -2.82
N ILE A 8 0.81 -24.03 -3.71
CA ILE A 8 1.03 -24.24 -5.13
C ILE A 8 2.36 -23.61 -5.53
N PHE A 9 3.22 -24.36 -6.17
CA PHE A 9 4.47 -23.90 -6.75
C PHE A 9 4.34 -23.85 -8.27
N ILE A 10 4.75 -22.74 -8.87
CA ILE A 10 4.77 -22.56 -10.31
C ILE A 10 6.12 -21.95 -10.69
N ASN A 11 6.96 -22.67 -11.42
CA ASN A 11 8.33 -22.30 -11.75
C ASN A 11 9.15 -21.83 -10.52
N SER A 12 8.88 -22.41 -9.36
CA SER A 12 9.44 -21.97 -8.08
C SER A 12 10.32 -23.09 -7.47
N ALA A 13 11.47 -22.72 -6.92
CA ALA A 13 12.40 -23.64 -6.23
C ALA A 13 12.76 -24.91 -7.03
N ASN A 14 12.95 -24.82 -8.35
CA ASN A 14 13.15 -25.92 -9.30
C ASN A 14 11.91 -26.83 -9.47
N ILE A 15 10.76 -26.41 -9.02
CA ILE A 15 9.49 -27.13 -9.21
C ILE A 15 8.75 -26.43 -10.36
N PRO A 16 8.58 -27.07 -11.52
CA PRO A 16 7.82 -26.49 -12.63
C PRO A 16 6.37 -26.22 -12.23
N TYR A 17 5.72 -27.23 -11.64
CA TYR A 17 4.38 -27.15 -11.11
C TYR A 17 4.14 -28.22 -10.04
N ALA A 18 3.57 -27.81 -8.91
CA ALA A 18 3.09 -28.73 -7.88
C ALA A 18 1.97 -28.08 -7.07
N GLU A 19 0.93 -28.86 -6.79
CA GLU A 19 -0.08 -28.53 -5.77
C GLU A 19 0.09 -29.50 -4.61
N ILE A 20 0.27 -28.97 -3.41
CA ILE A 20 0.52 -29.75 -2.20
C ILE A 20 -0.57 -29.41 -1.21
N SER A 21 -1.43 -30.37 -0.90
CA SER A 21 -2.42 -30.24 0.17
C SER A 21 -1.71 -30.25 1.51
N VAL A 22 -2.10 -29.31 2.37
CA VAL A 22 -1.61 -29.17 3.75
C VAL A 22 -2.78 -29.15 4.74
N ASP A 23 -3.94 -29.62 4.30
CA ASP A 23 -5.11 -29.79 5.13
C ASP A 23 -4.96 -30.97 6.08
N GLY A 24 -5.28 -30.78 7.35
CA GLY A 24 -5.18 -31.83 8.38
C GLY A 24 -3.75 -32.24 8.72
N ASN A 25 -3.57 -33.54 8.99
CA ASN A 25 -2.28 -34.12 9.33
C ASN A 25 -1.55 -34.57 8.07
N VAL A 26 -0.49 -33.88 7.69
CA VAL A 26 0.30 -34.17 6.48
C VAL A 26 1.69 -34.67 6.85
N HIS A 27 2.09 -35.81 6.27
CA HIS A 27 3.41 -36.40 6.44
C HIS A 27 4.22 -36.29 5.15
N PHE A 28 5.31 -35.53 5.16
CA PHE A 28 6.26 -35.47 4.05
C PHE A 28 7.30 -36.60 4.17
N THR A 29 7.17 -37.64 3.36
CA THR A 29 8.11 -38.78 3.30
C THR A 29 8.91 -38.73 2.00
N GLY A 30 10.08 -39.31 2.00
CA GLY A 30 10.93 -39.41 0.82
C GLY A 30 12.42 -39.35 1.16
N THR A 31 13.27 -39.65 0.18
CA THR A 31 14.73 -39.62 0.29
C THR A 31 15.27 -38.21 0.49
N GLN A 32 16.53 -38.09 0.80
CA GLN A 32 17.21 -36.79 0.90
C GLN A 32 17.20 -36.07 -0.47
N GLY A 33 16.95 -34.78 -0.49
CA GLY A 33 16.96 -33.98 -1.71
C GLY A 33 15.63 -33.84 -2.47
N VAL A 34 14.58 -34.62 -2.13
CA VAL A 34 13.27 -34.58 -2.83
C VAL A 34 12.46 -33.27 -2.58
N GLY A 35 12.96 -32.34 -1.82
CA GLY A 35 12.29 -31.02 -1.63
C GLY A 35 11.45 -30.92 -0.37
N LYS A 36 11.49 -31.85 0.58
CA LYS A 36 10.74 -31.72 1.87
C LYS A 36 11.01 -30.42 2.60
N SER A 37 12.27 -30.05 2.77
CA SER A 37 12.66 -28.79 3.41
C SER A 37 12.26 -27.57 2.59
N THR A 38 12.15 -27.69 1.27
CA THR A 38 11.65 -26.63 0.39
C THR A 38 10.19 -26.32 0.69
N VAL A 39 9.35 -27.35 0.77
CA VAL A 39 7.94 -27.18 1.11
C VAL A 39 7.77 -26.62 2.52
N LEU A 40 8.52 -27.15 3.50
CA LEU A 40 8.47 -26.67 4.88
C LEU A 40 8.91 -25.19 5.03
N ARG A 41 9.93 -24.78 4.29
CA ARG A 41 10.35 -23.37 4.28
C ARG A 41 9.31 -22.46 3.63
N ALA A 42 8.63 -22.90 2.57
CA ALA A 42 7.52 -22.15 1.98
C ALA A 42 6.34 -22.05 2.95
N LEU A 43 6.04 -23.10 3.70
CA LEU A 43 5.04 -23.10 4.76
C LEU A 43 5.40 -22.10 5.87
N LEU A 44 6.66 -22.15 6.34
CA LEU A 44 7.16 -21.17 7.33
C LEU A 44 7.10 -19.73 6.82
N PHE A 45 7.38 -19.52 5.53
CA PHE A 45 7.30 -18.21 4.92
C PHE A 45 5.87 -17.65 4.91
N PHE A 46 4.88 -18.49 4.71
CA PHE A 46 3.48 -18.10 4.81
C PHE A 46 3.14 -17.53 6.19
N TYR A 47 3.60 -18.18 7.27
CA TYR A 47 3.29 -17.75 8.63
C TYR A 47 4.19 -16.60 9.13
N ASN A 48 5.48 -16.60 8.77
CA ASN A 48 6.43 -15.62 9.30
C ASN A 48 6.58 -14.38 8.43
N ALA A 49 6.39 -14.49 7.12
CA ALA A 49 6.73 -13.47 6.12
C ALA A 49 8.18 -12.94 6.23
N ASP A 50 9.01 -13.62 7.01
CA ASP A 50 10.39 -13.23 7.30
C ASP A 50 11.35 -14.27 6.71
N LYS A 51 11.99 -13.90 5.62
CA LYS A 51 12.94 -14.74 4.89
C LYS A 51 14.20 -15.08 5.68
N HIS A 52 14.55 -14.30 6.70
CA HIS A 52 15.74 -14.53 7.53
C HIS A 52 15.50 -15.60 8.61
N ARG A 53 14.24 -15.91 8.90
CA ARG A 53 13.83 -16.88 9.91
C ARG A 53 13.35 -18.22 9.34
N LEU A 54 13.84 -18.61 8.15
CA LEU A 54 13.44 -19.84 7.47
C LEU A 54 14.46 -20.97 7.61
N GLY A 55 15.47 -20.83 8.46
CA GLY A 55 16.53 -21.84 8.63
C GLY A 55 17.41 -22.02 7.39
N ILE A 56 17.57 -20.97 6.58
CA ILE A 56 18.50 -20.97 5.45
C ILE A 56 19.90 -20.67 6.01
N GLN A 57 20.85 -21.58 5.81
CA GLN A 57 22.21 -21.44 6.31
C GLN A 57 22.96 -20.32 5.56
N GLN A 58 23.91 -19.69 6.25
CA GLN A 58 24.83 -18.74 5.61
C GLN A 58 25.59 -19.42 4.46
N GLY A 59 25.70 -18.74 3.32
CA GLY A 59 26.32 -19.28 2.10
C GLY A 59 25.36 -20.00 1.16
N GLN A 60 24.11 -20.26 1.56
CA GLN A 60 23.06 -20.74 0.67
C GLN A 60 22.36 -19.55 -0.01
N LYS A 61 21.70 -19.82 -1.16
CA LYS A 61 20.87 -18.82 -1.86
C LYS A 61 19.78 -18.32 -0.92
N SER A 62 19.54 -17.03 -0.94
CA SER A 62 18.44 -16.41 -0.20
C SER A 62 17.10 -17.00 -0.63
N PHE A 63 16.06 -16.80 0.17
CA PHE A 63 14.71 -17.24 -0.17
C PHE A 63 14.25 -16.71 -1.53
N ASP A 64 14.43 -15.41 -1.77
CA ASP A 64 14.04 -14.77 -3.03
C ASP A 64 14.82 -15.34 -4.23
N GLU A 65 16.11 -15.61 -4.08
CA GLU A 65 16.95 -16.17 -5.15
C GLU A 65 16.67 -17.64 -5.43
N PHE A 66 16.23 -18.38 -4.45
CA PHE A 66 15.94 -19.81 -4.60
C PHE A 66 14.53 -20.05 -5.12
N TYR A 67 13.52 -19.38 -4.55
CA TYR A 67 12.11 -19.61 -4.91
C TYR A 67 11.65 -18.79 -6.11
N PHE A 68 12.22 -17.61 -6.33
CA PHE A 68 11.82 -16.70 -7.41
C PHE A 68 12.98 -16.42 -8.36
N ARG A 69 13.50 -17.49 -8.99
CA ARG A 69 14.62 -17.38 -9.94
C ARG A 69 14.26 -16.64 -11.20
N GLN A 70 13.05 -16.83 -11.68
CA GLN A 70 12.54 -16.25 -12.91
C GLN A 70 11.43 -15.24 -12.60
N SER A 71 11.16 -14.35 -13.53
CA SER A 71 10.08 -13.39 -13.40
C SER A 71 8.69 -14.04 -13.34
N ASN A 72 8.56 -15.25 -13.88
CA ASN A 72 7.34 -16.07 -13.87
C ASN A 72 7.36 -17.15 -12.78
N SER A 73 8.17 -16.96 -11.73
CA SER A 73 8.14 -17.83 -10.55
C SER A 73 7.08 -17.35 -9.58
N HIS A 74 6.19 -18.25 -9.16
CA HIS A 74 5.10 -17.93 -8.24
C HIS A 74 4.96 -18.99 -7.17
N ILE A 75 4.57 -18.56 -5.98
CA ILE A 75 4.05 -19.42 -4.91
C ILE A 75 2.64 -18.94 -4.60
N LEU A 76 1.69 -19.86 -4.49
CA LEU A 76 0.34 -19.52 -4.07
C LEU A 76 -0.02 -20.30 -2.83
N TYR A 77 -0.81 -19.66 -1.99
CA TYR A 77 -1.38 -20.25 -0.79
C TYR A 77 -2.89 -20.13 -0.88
N GLU A 78 -3.56 -21.27 -0.91
CA GLU A 78 -5.02 -21.31 -0.84
C GLU A 78 -5.44 -21.50 0.61
N VAL A 79 -6.26 -20.59 1.10
CA VAL A 79 -6.75 -20.59 2.47
C VAL A 79 -8.24 -20.79 2.49
N MET A 80 -8.68 -21.79 3.24
CA MET A 80 -10.10 -22.04 3.50
C MET A 80 -10.61 -21.14 4.60
N ARG A 81 -11.86 -20.72 4.47
CA ARG A 81 -12.65 -20.00 5.46
C ARG A 81 -14.11 -20.46 5.40
N ASP A 82 -14.92 -20.08 6.36
CA ASP A 82 -16.31 -20.52 6.45
C ASP A 82 -17.14 -20.19 5.18
N ASN A 83 -16.80 -19.11 4.48
CA ASN A 83 -17.50 -18.62 3.28
C ASN A 83 -16.74 -18.91 1.97
N GLY A 84 -16.01 -20.00 1.89
CA GLY A 84 -15.22 -20.37 0.71
C GLY A 84 -13.72 -20.12 0.86
N ALA A 85 -12.96 -20.28 -0.21
CA ALA A 85 -11.52 -20.11 -0.20
C ALA A 85 -11.10 -18.74 -0.76
N TYR A 86 -9.92 -18.29 -0.36
CA TYR A 86 -9.18 -17.23 -1.03
C TYR A 86 -7.76 -17.66 -1.32
N THR A 87 -7.15 -17.02 -2.30
CA THR A 87 -5.78 -17.34 -2.74
C THR A 87 -4.85 -16.17 -2.47
N ILE A 88 -3.66 -16.44 -1.97
CA ILE A 88 -2.58 -15.48 -1.82
C ILE A 88 -1.53 -15.79 -2.89
N LEU A 89 -1.35 -14.87 -3.83
CA LEU A 89 -0.32 -14.95 -4.85
C LEU A 89 0.95 -14.26 -4.34
N VAL A 90 2.05 -14.98 -4.30
CA VAL A 90 3.39 -14.46 -4.03
C VAL A 90 4.19 -14.48 -5.32
N SER A 91 4.69 -13.32 -5.71
CA SER A 91 5.48 -13.14 -6.92
C SER A 91 6.68 -12.25 -6.63
N ARG A 92 7.68 -12.31 -7.48
CA ARG A 92 8.84 -11.41 -7.37
C ARG A 92 8.53 -10.05 -7.97
N TYR A 93 8.76 -9.00 -7.21
CA TYR A 93 8.73 -7.63 -7.69
C TYR A 93 9.97 -6.87 -7.21
N GLN A 94 10.68 -6.22 -8.12
CA GLN A 94 11.93 -5.50 -7.82
C GLN A 94 12.93 -6.30 -6.96
N GLY A 95 13.05 -7.60 -7.25
CA GLY A 95 13.99 -8.48 -6.54
C GLY A 95 13.50 -9.05 -5.22
N ARG A 96 12.30 -8.68 -4.73
CA ARG A 96 11.73 -9.12 -3.45
C ARG A 96 10.39 -9.80 -3.64
N ALA A 97 10.01 -10.64 -2.69
CA ALA A 97 8.67 -11.22 -2.65
C ALA A 97 7.62 -10.13 -2.38
N SER A 98 6.51 -10.20 -3.08
CA SER A 98 5.33 -9.36 -2.90
C SER A 98 4.08 -10.21 -2.94
N TRP A 99 3.03 -9.76 -2.26
CA TRP A 99 1.80 -10.52 -2.06
C TRP A 99 0.59 -9.81 -2.67
N ARG A 100 -0.37 -10.62 -3.15
CA ARG A 100 -1.71 -10.18 -3.53
C ARG A 100 -2.73 -11.17 -3.00
N PHE A 101 -3.82 -10.67 -2.46
CA PHE A 101 -4.96 -11.46 -2.03
C PHE A 101 -5.99 -11.49 -3.16
N ILE A 102 -6.44 -12.67 -3.54
CA ILE A 102 -7.45 -12.93 -4.56
C ILE A 102 -8.60 -13.63 -3.85
N ASP A 103 -9.76 -13.00 -3.82
CA ASP A 103 -10.94 -13.48 -3.06
C ASP A 103 -11.70 -14.59 -3.80
N ALA A 104 -10.98 -15.61 -4.22
CA ALA A 104 -11.48 -16.80 -4.90
C ALA A 104 -10.54 -17.99 -4.65
N PRO A 105 -11.05 -19.24 -4.75
CA PRO A 105 -10.21 -20.43 -4.77
C PRO A 105 -9.24 -20.38 -5.96
N TYR A 106 -8.09 -21.02 -5.79
CA TYR A 106 -7.08 -21.07 -6.84
C TYR A 106 -7.61 -21.72 -8.13
N GLN A 107 -7.30 -21.11 -9.25
CA GLN A 107 -7.54 -21.64 -10.60
C GLN A 107 -6.23 -21.59 -11.39
N ARG A 108 -5.87 -22.72 -11.99
CA ARG A 108 -4.62 -22.88 -12.70
C ARG A 108 -4.52 -21.93 -13.91
N GLU A 109 -5.62 -21.68 -14.56
CA GLU A 109 -5.78 -20.88 -15.77
C GLU A 109 -5.39 -19.41 -15.57
N TRP A 110 -5.35 -18.93 -14.32
CA TRP A 110 -4.91 -17.56 -14.02
C TRP A 110 -3.45 -17.33 -14.39
N LEU A 111 -2.60 -18.33 -14.20
CA LEU A 111 -1.15 -18.21 -14.29
C LEU A 111 -0.53 -19.04 -15.41
N ILE A 112 -1.23 -20.04 -15.90
CA ILE A 112 -0.75 -20.96 -16.93
C ILE A 112 -1.68 -20.87 -18.12
N ASP A 113 -1.13 -20.61 -19.30
CA ASP A 113 -1.91 -20.55 -20.53
C ASP A 113 -2.14 -21.93 -21.17
N GLU A 114 -2.87 -21.96 -22.26
CA GLU A 114 -3.19 -23.18 -23.03
C GLU A 114 -1.92 -23.86 -23.57
N ASP A 115 -0.89 -23.07 -23.89
CA ASP A 115 0.42 -23.54 -24.34
C ASP A 115 1.34 -23.96 -23.17
N ARG A 116 0.80 -24.03 -21.95
CA ARG A 116 1.53 -24.34 -20.70
C ARG A 116 2.63 -23.33 -20.35
N GLN A 117 2.57 -22.11 -20.92
CA GLN A 117 3.47 -21.04 -20.56
C GLN A 117 2.98 -20.36 -19.28
N VAL A 118 3.92 -20.05 -18.40
CA VAL A 118 3.62 -19.36 -17.13
C VAL A 118 3.71 -17.86 -17.32
N LEU A 119 2.66 -17.16 -16.97
CA LEU A 119 2.59 -15.71 -17.07
C LEU A 119 3.42 -15.04 -15.96
N SER A 120 4.16 -14.01 -16.33
CA SER A 120 4.90 -13.16 -15.39
C SER A 120 4.26 -11.77 -15.20
N ASP A 121 3.49 -11.33 -16.20
CA ASP A 121 2.88 -10.00 -16.21
C ASP A 121 1.57 -10.00 -15.43
N TRP A 122 1.52 -9.14 -14.41
CA TRP A 122 0.33 -8.98 -13.58
C TRP A 122 -0.91 -8.55 -14.37
N VAL A 123 -0.76 -7.71 -15.39
CA VAL A 123 -1.91 -7.25 -16.20
C VAL A 123 -2.58 -8.43 -16.86
N LYS A 124 -1.80 -9.29 -17.50
CA LYS A 124 -2.30 -10.52 -18.15
C LYS A 124 -2.91 -11.50 -17.17
N ILE A 125 -2.31 -11.66 -16.00
CA ILE A 125 -2.85 -12.48 -14.91
C ILE A 125 -4.20 -11.92 -14.45
N ARG A 126 -4.29 -10.61 -14.25
CA ARG A 126 -5.53 -9.96 -13.78
C ARG A 126 -6.66 -10.06 -14.79
N GLU A 127 -6.37 -10.03 -16.08
CA GLU A 127 -7.36 -10.21 -17.15
C GLU A 127 -8.00 -11.60 -17.15
N ARG A 128 -7.28 -12.62 -16.67
CA ARG A 128 -7.78 -14.00 -16.57
C ARG A 128 -8.57 -14.29 -15.29
N ILE A 129 -8.43 -13.44 -14.29
CA ILE A 129 -9.24 -13.53 -13.07
C ILE A 129 -10.58 -12.84 -13.35
N ASP A 130 -11.68 -13.50 -13.01
CA ASP A 130 -13.01 -12.93 -13.17
C ASP A 130 -13.07 -11.49 -12.62
N LYS A 131 -13.69 -10.59 -13.37
CA LYS A 131 -13.81 -9.17 -13.00
C LYS A 131 -14.55 -8.96 -11.68
N ASN A 132 -15.45 -9.88 -11.34
CA ASN A 132 -16.21 -9.84 -10.08
C ASN A 132 -15.38 -10.28 -8.87
N VAL A 133 -14.24 -10.95 -9.08
CA VAL A 133 -13.35 -11.35 -8.00
C VAL A 133 -12.58 -10.15 -7.47
N VAL A 134 -12.69 -9.94 -6.17
CA VAL A 134 -11.95 -8.88 -5.48
C VAL A 134 -10.48 -9.27 -5.37
N VAL A 135 -9.62 -8.40 -5.85
CA VAL A 135 -8.16 -8.57 -5.77
C VAL A 135 -7.55 -7.38 -5.04
N SER A 136 -6.68 -7.64 -4.08
CA SER A 136 -6.01 -6.59 -3.33
C SER A 136 -4.98 -5.82 -4.18
N ALA A 137 -4.63 -4.62 -3.74
CA ALA A 137 -3.39 -3.99 -4.15
C ALA A 137 -2.19 -4.88 -3.80
N ARG A 138 -1.05 -4.65 -4.47
CA ARG A 138 0.19 -5.33 -4.15
C ARG A 138 0.69 -4.90 -2.77
N ILE A 139 1.13 -5.86 -2.00
CA ILE A 139 1.73 -5.67 -0.68
C ILE A 139 3.21 -6.05 -0.80
N ASP A 140 4.09 -5.08 -0.55
CA ASP A 140 5.54 -5.25 -0.66
C ASP A 140 6.21 -5.39 0.73
N SER A 141 5.44 -5.21 1.81
CA SER A 141 5.91 -5.33 3.20
C SER A 141 5.51 -6.67 3.82
N GLY A 142 6.50 -7.46 4.24
CA GLY A 142 6.26 -8.69 5.00
C GLY A 142 5.62 -8.44 6.36
N VAL A 143 5.88 -7.29 6.98
CA VAL A 143 5.23 -6.88 8.24
C VAL A 143 3.73 -6.67 8.00
N MET A 144 3.38 -5.88 6.98
CA MET A 144 1.98 -5.65 6.62
C MET A 144 1.27 -6.96 6.26
N PHE A 145 1.91 -7.84 5.50
CA PHE A 145 1.35 -9.15 5.19
C PHE A 145 1.07 -9.97 6.45
N LYS A 146 2.02 -10.01 7.38
CA LYS A 146 1.88 -10.69 8.66
C LYS A 146 0.74 -10.11 9.50
N ASP A 147 0.64 -8.79 9.58
CA ASP A 147 -0.44 -8.11 10.30
C ASP A 147 -1.82 -8.46 9.74
N ILE A 148 -1.93 -8.58 8.41
CA ILE A 148 -3.17 -9.04 7.77
C ILE A 148 -3.50 -10.48 8.15
N ILE A 149 -2.55 -11.40 8.04
CA ILE A 149 -2.76 -12.83 8.33
C ILE A 149 -3.13 -13.06 9.79
N PHE A 150 -2.54 -12.31 10.71
CA PHE A 150 -2.81 -12.42 12.15
C PHE A 150 -3.92 -11.47 12.66
N GLY A 151 -4.60 -10.75 11.77
CA GLY A 151 -5.73 -9.90 12.12
C GLY A 151 -5.37 -8.62 12.88
N ASN A 152 -4.11 -8.20 12.86
CA ASN A 152 -3.61 -6.98 13.51
C ASN A 152 -3.74 -5.73 12.62
N THR A 153 -4.34 -5.86 11.45
CA THR A 153 -4.50 -4.74 10.52
C THR A 153 -5.70 -3.86 10.89
N HIS A 154 -5.52 -2.55 10.83
CA HIS A 154 -6.60 -1.57 10.99
C HIS A 154 -7.38 -1.31 9.69
N ASP A 155 -6.90 -1.79 8.53
CA ASP A 155 -7.59 -1.62 7.24
C ASP A 155 -8.68 -2.67 7.08
N HIS A 156 -9.94 -2.24 7.17
CA HIS A 156 -11.12 -3.09 7.03
C HIS A 156 -11.17 -3.91 5.74
N LYS A 157 -10.49 -3.47 4.67
CA LYS A 157 -10.41 -4.21 3.40
C LYS A 157 -9.73 -5.56 3.55
N TYR A 158 -8.82 -5.68 4.50
CA TYR A 158 -8.03 -6.89 4.73
C TYR A 158 -8.55 -7.78 5.87
N THR A 159 -9.48 -7.32 6.69
CA THR A 159 -10.01 -8.08 7.83
C THR A 159 -10.55 -9.46 7.43
N ARG A 160 -11.11 -9.57 6.22
CA ARG A 160 -11.63 -10.83 5.67
C ARG A 160 -10.57 -11.91 5.47
N TYR A 161 -9.30 -11.52 5.30
CA TYR A 161 -8.19 -12.42 5.00
C TYR A 161 -7.43 -12.89 6.25
N ALA A 162 -7.77 -12.37 7.43
CA ALA A 162 -7.15 -12.81 8.67
C ALA A 162 -7.46 -14.27 8.96
N LEU A 163 -6.42 -15.06 9.25
CA LEU A 163 -6.56 -16.46 9.71
C LEU A 163 -7.08 -16.53 11.13
N VAL A 164 -6.60 -15.63 11.97
CA VAL A 164 -6.91 -15.56 13.39
C VAL A 164 -7.44 -14.17 13.69
N GLN A 165 -8.49 -14.08 14.48
CA GLN A 165 -9.12 -12.81 14.86
C GLN A 165 -8.68 -12.34 16.24
N SER A 166 -7.46 -12.59 16.66
CA SER A 166 -7.07 -12.31 18.03
C SER A 166 -5.65 -11.77 18.12
N SER A 167 -5.51 -10.67 18.85
CA SER A 167 -4.25 -10.11 19.31
C SER A 167 -3.44 -11.08 20.19
N HIS A 168 -4.04 -12.17 20.68
CA HIS A 168 -3.42 -13.15 21.57
C HIS A 168 -2.42 -14.11 20.91
N TYR A 169 -2.30 -14.11 19.57
CA TYR A 169 -1.46 -15.07 18.86
C TYR A 169 -0.15 -14.49 18.31
N GLN A 170 0.46 -13.56 19.01
CA GLN A 170 1.77 -12.99 18.62
C GLN A 170 2.90 -14.05 18.59
N ASN A 171 2.72 -15.16 19.31
CA ASN A 171 3.75 -16.21 19.44
C ASN A 171 3.61 -17.36 18.44
N ILE A 172 2.53 -17.49 17.67
CA ILE A 172 2.34 -18.59 16.72
C ILE A 172 3.51 -18.72 15.71
N PRO A 173 4.00 -17.63 15.06
CA PRO A 173 5.12 -17.72 14.15
C PRO A 173 6.38 -18.27 14.81
N ARG A 174 6.62 -17.95 16.08
CA ARG A 174 7.78 -18.39 16.83
C ARG A 174 7.64 -19.87 17.24
N SER A 175 6.47 -20.29 17.66
CA SER A 175 6.19 -21.69 18.00
C SER A 175 6.30 -22.58 16.77
N ILE A 176 5.71 -22.18 15.64
CA ILE A 176 5.84 -22.89 14.36
C ILE A 176 7.31 -22.96 13.93
N GLN A 177 8.05 -21.86 14.01
CA GLN A 177 9.47 -21.83 13.69
C GLN A 177 10.27 -22.80 14.56
N ASN A 178 10.03 -22.81 15.85
CA ASN A 178 10.72 -23.70 16.78
C ASN A 178 10.43 -25.16 16.50
N VAL A 179 9.19 -25.52 16.20
CA VAL A 179 8.81 -26.90 15.85
C VAL A 179 9.46 -27.35 14.55
N PHE A 180 9.50 -26.51 13.52
CA PHE A 180 10.01 -26.90 12.19
C PHE A 180 11.54 -26.84 12.06
N LEU A 181 12.22 -25.98 12.82
CA LEU A 181 13.67 -25.76 12.65
C LEU A 181 14.53 -26.48 13.66
N ASN A 182 13.98 -26.97 14.75
CA ASN A 182 14.75 -27.74 15.72
C ASN A 182 14.96 -29.19 15.28
N THR A 183 16.22 -29.52 15.05
CA THR A 183 16.65 -30.88 14.68
C THR A 183 16.85 -31.80 15.90
N LYS A 184 16.84 -31.25 17.12
CA LYS A 184 16.96 -32.03 18.37
C LYS A 184 15.66 -31.84 19.16
N LEU A 185 14.84 -32.86 19.15
CA LEU A 185 13.69 -33.01 20.04
C LEU A 185 14.20 -33.58 21.37
N ASP A 186 14.71 -32.72 22.23
CA ASP A 186 14.97 -33.09 23.62
C ASP A 186 13.74 -32.81 24.50
N ALA A 187 13.72 -33.45 25.67
CA ALA A 187 12.59 -33.31 26.60
C ALA A 187 12.36 -31.86 27.06
N ASP A 188 13.43 -31.09 27.19
CA ASP A 188 13.36 -29.69 27.60
C ASP A 188 12.77 -28.82 26.50
N PHE A 189 13.09 -29.12 25.24
CA PHE A 189 12.49 -28.43 24.10
C PHE A 189 10.97 -28.71 24.03
N VAL A 190 10.54 -29.97 24.12
CA VAL A 190 9.12 -30.33 24.10
C VAL A 190 8.39 -29.66 25.28
N LYS A 191 8.97 -29.74 26.48
CA LYS A 191 8.42 -29.11 27.67
C LYS A 191 8.28 -27.60 27.49
N ASN A 192 9.33 -26.90 27.08
CA ASN A 192 9.31 -25.45 26.88
C ASN A 192 8.36 -25.04 25.77
N THR A 193 8.26 -25.80 24.67
CA THR A 193 7.31 -25.53 23.58
C THR A 193 5.87 -25.70 24.05
N ILE A 194 5.58 -26.75 24.83
CA ILE A 194 4.24 -26.96 25.42
C ILE A 194 3.92 -25.85 26.41
N ILE A 195 4.84 -25.54 27.33
CA ILE A 195 4.65 -24.44 28.30
C ILE A 195 4.42 -23.14 27.58
N GLN A 196 5.21 -22.77 26.57
CA GLN A 196 5.04 -21.56 25.78
C GLN A 196 3.77 -21.54 24.91
N SER A 197 3.24 -22.72 24.53
CA SER A 197 1.97 -22.79 23.79
C SER A 197 0.75 -22.77 24.71
N MET A 198 0.90 -23.19 25.94
CA MET A 198 -0.18 -23.23 26.95
C MET A 198 -0.18 -22.04 27.90
N ALA A 199 0.96 -21.40 28.08
CA ALA A 199 1.08 -20.22 28.93
C ALA A 199 0.82 -18.96 28.12
N ASP A 200 -0.32 -18.37 28.29
CA ASP A 200 -0.57 -16.97 27.92
C ASP A 200 0.37 -16.00 28.69
N GLU A 201 1.23 -16.51 29.59
CA GLU A 201 1.87 -15.70 30.62
C GLU A 201 3.40 -15.80 30.77
N ASP A 202 4.12 -16.65 30.01
CA ASP A 202 5.60 -16.66 30.10
C ASP A 202 6.29 -15.98 28.89
N LEU A 203 5.79 -14.83 28.53
CA LEU A 203 6.65 -13.82 27.91
C LEU A 203 7.59 -13.34 29.04
N PRO A 204 8.92 -13.39 28.87
CA PRO A 204 9.79 -12.58 29.74
C PRO A 204 9.18 -11.18 29.66
N ILE A 205 8.62 -10.73 30.78
CA ILE A 205 8.02 -9.41 30.86
C ILE A 205 9.14 -8.49 30.42
N ASP A 206 9.06 -7.97 29.20
CA ASP A 206 9.98 -6.95 28.74
C ASP A 206 9.65 -5.70 29.52
N LEU A 207 10.28 -5.63 30.71
CA LEU A 207 10.14 -4.49 31.61
C LEU A 207 10.45 -3.17 30.93
N GLN A 208 11.27 -3.19 29.86
CA GLN A 208 11.56 -1.99 29.10
C GLN A 208 10.38 -1.59 28.21
N THR A 209 9.77 -2.53 27.50
CA THR A 209 8.55 -2.28 26.73
C THR A 209 7.39 -1.90 27.66
N TYR A 210 7.22 -2.57 28.77
CA TYR A 210 6.19 -2.21 29.76
C TYR A 210 6.43 -0.80 30.32
N ARG A 211 7.68 -0.46 30.67
CA ARG A 211 8.05 0.87 31.16
C ARG A 211 7.78 1.94 30.09
N ARG A 212 8.07 1.66 28.84
CA ARG A 212 7.73 2.57 27.73
C ARG A 212 6.23 2.79 27.61
N LEU A 213 5.45 1.72 27.63
CA LEU A 213 3.98 1.80 27.57
C LEU A 213 3.40 2.63 28.72
N VAL A 214 3.91 2.42 29.94
CA VAL A 214 3.48 3.23 31.11
C VAL A 214 3.89 4.68 30.94
N THR A 215 5.11 4.97 30.50
CA THR A 215 5.59 6.35 30.26
C THR A 215 4.81 7.03 29.14
N ASP A 216 4.51 6.33 28.05
CA ASP A 216 3.69 6.87 26.96
C ASP A 216 2.26 7.13 27.44
N PHE A 217 1.69 6.24 28.24
CA PHE A 217 0.37 6.44 28.85
C PHE A 217 0.34 7.63 29.82
N GLU A 218 1.38 7.76 30.66
CA GLU A 218 1.52 8.91 31.56
C GLU A 218 1.59 10.22 30.79
N ARG A 219 2.36 10.24 29.67
CA ARG A 219 2.46 11.41 28.78
C ARG A 219 1.11 11.75 28.16
N GLU A 220 0.40 10.76 27.59
CA GLU A 220 -0.94 10.95 27.04
C GLU A 220 -1.94 11.45 28.08
N TYR A 221 -1.85 10.91 29.29
CA TYR A 221 -2.67 11.37 30.42
C TYR A 221 -2.37 12.83 30.77
N ASP A 222 -1.09 13.20 30.88
CA ASP A 222 -0.68 14.58 31.17
C ASP A 222 -1.11 15.55 30.06
N GLU A 223 -1.03 15.15 28.79
CA GLU A 223 -1.53 15.92 27.66
C GLU A 223 -3.04 16.14 27.77
N ILE A 224 -3.82 15.12 28.11
CA ILE A 224 -5.26 15.23 28.35
C ILE A 224 -5.56 16.10 29.55
N ASP A 225 -4.83 15.89 30.67
CA ASP A 225 -5.01 16.69 31.89
C ASP A 225 -4.76 18.16 31.65
N CYS A 226 -3.75 18.52 30.83
CA CYS A 226 -3.49 19.90 30.45
C CYS A 226 -4.69 20.59 29.78
N TRP A 227 -5.51 19.85 29.02
CA TRP A 227 -6.71 20.40 28.37
C TRP A 227 -7.81 20.75 29.37
N PHE A 228 -7.90 20.01 30.48
CA PHE A 228 -8.92 20.16 31.51
C PHE A 228 -8.42 20.92 32.73
N ARG A 229 -7.12 21.23 32.80
CA ARG A 229 -6.53 21.97 33.91
C ARG A 229 -7.07 23.41 33.96
N GLN A 230 -7.69 23.74 35.07
CA GLN A 230 -8.21 25.08 35.32
C GLN A 230 -7.19 25.93 36.07
N THR A 231 -7.14 27.22 35.74
CA THR A 231 -6.48 28.22 36.58
C THR A 231 -7.35 28.53 37.80
N ARG A 232 -6.80 29.22 38.79
CA ARG A 232 -7.54 29.68 40.00
C ARG A 232 -8.80 30.51 39.62
N ASP A 233 -8.80 31.14 38.45
CA ASP A 233 -9.92 31.94 37.94
C ASP A 233 -10.91 31.13 37.10
N GLY A 234 -10.81 29.81 37.11
CA GLY A 234 -11.71 28.90 36.39
C GLY A 234 -11.52 28.81 34.87
N ASN A 235 -10.44 29.36 34.33
CA ASN A 235 -10.16 29.35 32.89
C ASN A 235 -9.36 28.10 32.47
N TYR A 236 -9.56 27.65 31.22
CA TYR A 236 -8.83 26.54 30.57
C TYR A 236 -7.81 27.12 29.57
N PRO A 237 -6.58 27.47 29.99
CA PRO A 237 -5.67 28.24 29.15
C PRO A 237 -5.24 27.49 27.89
N VAL A 238 -4.95 26.18 27.99
CA VAL A 238 -4.52 25.36 26.82
C VAL A 238 -5.65 25.24 25.81
N ARG A 239 -6.87 24.92 26.29
CA ARG A 239 -8.05 24.80 25.44
C ARG A 239 -8.38 26.09 24.72
N GLN A 240 -8.31 27.23 25.45
CA GLN A 240 -8.56 28.55 24.85
C GLN A 240 -7.52 28.90 23.78
N GLN A 241 -6.26 28.58 24.02
CA GLN A 241 -5.18 28.83 23.06
C GLN A 241 -5.33 27.98 21.82
N ALA A 242 -5.68 26.71 21.96
CA ALA A 242 -5.96 25.82 20.84
C ALA A 242 -7.16 26.28 20.00
N LEU A 243 -8.24 26.77 20.64
CA LEU A 243 -9.38 27.34 19.94
C LEU A 243 -8.99 28.58 19.13
N LYS A 244 -8.14 29.47 19.70
CA LYS A 244 -7.61 30.64 18.97
C LYS A 244 -6.77 30.23 17.77
N ILE A 245 -5.90 29.23 17.90
CA ILE A 245 -5.09 28.70 16.79
C ILE A 245 -6.00 28.13 15.69
N ALA A 246 -7.01 27.33 16.07
CA ALA A 246 -7.96 26.78 15.12
C ALA A 246 -8.79 27.85 14.40
N GLU A 247 -9.13 28.96 15.09
CA GLU A 247 -9.81 30.10 14.48
C GLU A 247 -8.90 30.85 13.49
N GLN A 248 -7.65 31.09 13.88
CA GLN A 248 -6.65 31.69 12.97
C GLN A 248 -6.39 30.81 11.74
N GLY A 249 -6.28 29.49 11.92
CA GLY A 249 -6.16 28.54 10.81
C GLY A 249 -7.34 28.64 9.83
N ARG A 250 -8.57 28.72 10.33
CA ARG A 250 -9.75 28.93 9.48
C ARG A 250 -9.70 30.25 8.71
N LYS A 251 -9.23 31.32 9.35
CA LYS A 251 -9.06 32.63 8.67
C LYS A 251 -8.01 32.55 7.56
N ILE A 252 -6.89 31.83 7.79
CA ILE A 252 -5.85 31.64 6.76
C ILE A 252 -6.42 30.90 5.56
N VAL A 253 -7.15 29.80 5.78
CA VAL A 253 -7.78 29.03 4.69
C VAL A 253 -8.78 29.88 3.91
N ALA A 254 -9.59 30.72 4.60
CA ALA A 254 -10.53 31.59 3.93
C ALA A 254 -9.83 32.69 3.09
N LEU A 255 -8.72 33.24 3.59
CA LEU A 255 -7.91 34.21 2.85
C LEU A 255 -7.22 33.55 1.64
N ASP A 256 -6.74 32.33 1.77
CA ASP A 256 -6.15 31.59 0.65
C ASP A 256 -7.19 31.36 -0.47
N GLN A 257 -8.41 30.98 -0.12
CA GLN A 257 -9.51 30.86 -1.07
C GLN A 257 -9.80 32.20 -1.79
N GLN A 258 -9.87 33.30 -1.05
CA GLN A 258 -10.07 34.63 -1.65
C GLN A 258 -8.92 34.98 -2.59
N LEU A 259 -7.69 34.67 -2.23
CA LEU A 259 -6.52 34.95 -3.05
C LEU A 259 -6.55 34.10 -4.34
N GLN A 260 -6.97 32.85 -4.27
CA GLN A 260 -7.16 32.02 -5.46
C GLN A 260 -8.26 32.56 -6.39
N ASP A 261 -9.35 33.06 -5.83
CA ASP A 261 -10.42 33.65 -6.63
C ASP A 261 -9.96 34.94 -7.32
N ILE A 262 -9.24 35.83 -6.60
CA ILE A 262 -8.62 37.02 -7.19
C ILE A 262 -7.63 36.62 -8.31
N TRP A 263 -6.83 35.59 -8.11
CA TRP A 263 -5.91 35.09 -9.12
C TRP A 263 -6.64 34.64 -10.40
N ARG A 264 -7.77 33.92 -10.23
CA ARG A 264 -8.61 33.50 -11.37
C ARG A 264 -9.19 34.70 -12.10
N MET A 265 -9.72 35.69 -11.35
CA MET A 265 -10.27 36.92 -11.94
C MET A 265 -9.19 37.71 -12.68
N LEU A 266 -7.99 37.83 -12.12
CA LEU A 266 -6.87 38.49 -12.76
C LEU A 266 -6.45 37.82 -14.06
N ASN A 267 -6.29 36.50 -14.02
CA ASN A 267 -5.93 35.73 -15.21
C ASN A 267 -7.01 35.87 -16.31
N TYR A 268 -8.29 35.86 -15.93
CA TYR A 268 -9.36 36.07 -16.88
C TYR A 268 -9.28 37.47 -17.51
N ALA A 269 -9.11 38.53 -16.70
CA ALA A 269 -8.99 39.92 -17.17
C ALA A 269 -7.75 40.09 -18.08
N VAL A 270 -6.63 39.47 -17.75
CA VAL A 270 -5.43 39.46 -18.60
C VAL A 270 -5.73 38.83 -19.95
N ALA A 271 -6.32 37.64 -19.95
CA ALA A 271 -6.65 36.92 -21.18
C ALA A 271 -7.65 37.72 -22.06
N GLU A 272 -8.64 38.37 -21.45
CA GLU A 272 -9.58 39.24 -22.15
C GLU A 272 -8.87 40.45 -22.74
N SER A 273 -7.98 41.11 -21.97
CA SER A 273 -7.17 42.21 -22.46
C SER A 273 -6.26 41.82 -23.64
N GLU A 274 -5.61 40.66 -23.55
CA GLU A 274 -4.77 40.12 -24.63
C GLU A 274 -5.56 39.85 -25.92
N GLN A 275 -6.85 39.50 -25.82
CA GLN A 275 -7.73 39.36 -26.98
C GLN A 275 -8.19 40.70 -27.54
N GLN A 276 -8.42 41.72 -26.69
CA GLN A 276 -8.91 43.04 -27.12
C GLN A 276 -7.80 43.92 -27.72
N ILE A 277 -6.57 43.82 -27.22
CA ILE A 277 -5.43 44.63 -27.70
C ILE A 277 -5.26 44.54 -29.24
N PRO A 278 -5.15 43.37 -29.86
CA PRO A 278 -4.96 43.27 -31.30
C PRO A 278 -6.16 43.83 -32.10
N LEU A 279 -7.36 43.71 -31.61
CA LEU A 279 -8.56 44.31 -32.24
C LEU A 279 -8.51 45.82 -32.23
N LEU A 280 -8.14 46.41 -31.09
CA LEU A 280 -7.97 47.87 -30.97
C LEU A 280 -6.77 48.38 -31.79
N GLU A 281 -5.71 47.60 -31.92
CA GLU A 281 -4.57 47.94 -32.79
C GLU A 281 -4.98 48.00 -34.28
N VAL A 282 -5.81 47.06 -34.73
CA VAL A 282 -6.38 47.08 -36.10
C VAL A 282 -7.27 48.28 -36.29
N GLU A 283 -8.23 48.53 -35.36
CA GLU A 283 -9.10 49.72 -35.44
C GLU A 283 -8.29 51.03 -35.47
N THR A 284 -7.27 51.13 -34.61
CA THR A 284 -6.41 52.31 -34.54
C THR A 284 -5.65 52.52 -35.87
N THR A 285 -5.24 51.42 -36.49
CA THR A 285 -4.56 51.48 -37.79
C THR A 285 -5.50 51.93 -38.91
N ASP A 286 -6.73 51.40 -38.94
CA ASP A 286 -7.75 51.79 -39.92
C ASP A 286 -8.14 53.26 -39.76
N ILE A 287 -8.30 53.75 -38.52
CA ILE A 287 -8.55 55.14 -38.25
C ILE A 287 -7.40 56.03 -38.74
N LYS A 288 -6.14 55.64 -38.52
CA LYS A 288 -4.96 56.40 -39.02
C LYS A 288 -4.96 56.46 -40.51
N ILE A 289 -5.25 55.37 -41.23
CA ILE A 289 -5.36 55.34 -42.69
C ILE A 289 -6.46 56.27 -43.20
N ASN A 290 -7.61 56.27 -42.54
CA ASN A 290 -8.71 57.12 -42.91
C ASN A 290 -8.38 58.62 -42.66
N ILE A 291 -7.76 58.96 -41.55
CA ILE A 291 -7.26 60.30 -41.29
C ILE A 291 -6.29 60.79 -42.39
N GLU A 292 -5.38 59.90 -42.80
CA GLU A 292 -4.40 60.29 -43.84
C GLU A 292 -5.08 60.47 -45.22
N LYS A 293 -6.08 59.64 -45.53
CA LYS A 293 -6.91 59.84 -46.75
C LYS A 293 -7.69 61.15 -46.72
N GLU A 294 -8.31 61.51 -45.62
CA GLU A 294 -9.05 62.78 -45.49
C GLU A 294 -8.10 64.00 -45.56
N ARG A 295 -6.91 63.90 -44.97
CA ARG A 295 -5.88 64.95 -45.10
C ARG A 295 -5.39 65.14 -46.54
N GLN A 296 -5.26 64.06 -47.31
CA GLN A 296 -4.92 64.15 -48.74
C GLN A 296 -6.05 64.81 -49.52
N ARG A 297 -7.28 64.41 -49.23
CA ARG A 297 -8.48 64.98 -49.83
C ARG A 297 -8.63 66.49 -49.53
N GLU A 298 -8.34 66.89 -48.31
CA GLU A 298 -8.32 68.30 -47.87
C GLU A 298 -7.25 69.09 -48.66
N LYS A 299 -6.05 68.53 -48.84
CA LYS A 299 -4.99 69.14 -49.66
C LYS A 299 -5.38 69.28 -51.12
N GLU A 300 -6.01 68.23 -51.70
CA GLU A 300 -6.49 68.29 -53.08
C GLU A 300 -7.57 69.36 -53.27
N LEU A 301 -8.56 69.40 -52.39
CA LEU A 301 -9.60 70.40 -52.38
C LEU A 301 -9.05 71.85 -52.19
N THR A 302 -8.06 72.04 -51.33
CA THR A 302 -7.38 73.33 -51.13
C THR A 302 -6.64 73.76 -52.38
N THR A 303 -5.96 72.81 -53.07
CA THR A 303 -5.27 73.15 -54.34
C THR A 303 -6.23 73.38 -55.49
N GLU A 304 -7.40 72.75 -55.53
CA GLU A 304 -8.45 73.06 -56.50
C GLU A 304 -9.09 74.43 -56.19
N TYR A 305 -9.40 74.76 -54.94
CA TYR A 305 -9.92 76.07 -54.54
C TYR A 305 -8.96 77.22 -54.88
N ASP A 306 -7.66 77.03 -54.64
CA ASP A 306 -6.66 78.06 -54.98
C ASP A 306 -6.53 78.24 -56.49
N LYS A 307 -6.75 77.18 -57.31
CA LYS A 307 -6.76 77.27 -58.81
C LYS A 307 -8.01 77.95 -59.38
N GLU A 308 -9.17 77.88 -58.66
CA GLU A 308 -10.39 78.62 -59.09
C GLU A 308 -10.37 80.07 -58.71
N LYS A 309 -9.47 80.49 -57.80
CA LYS A 309 -9.39 81.88 -57.29
C LYS A 309 -8.40 82.76 -58.12
N ASP A 310 -7.48 82.13 -58.89
CA ASP A 310 -6.61 82.81 -59.83
C ASP A 310 -7.28 82.93 -61.19
#